data_2617939ca22042319f773cd0ed6b53a4
#
_entry.id   2617939ca22042319f773cd0ed6b53a4
#
_cell.length_a   1.000
_cell.length_b   1.000
_cell.length_c   1.000
_cell.angle_alpha   90.00
_cell.angle_beta   90.00
_cell.angle_gamma   90.00
#
_symmetry.space_group_name_H-M   'P 1'
#
loop_
_entity.id
_entity.type
_entity.pdbx_description
1 polymer ?
#
loop_
_entity_poly.entity_id
_entity_poly.type
_entity_poly.pdbx_seq_one_letter_code
_entity_poly.pdbx_strand_id
1 'polypeptide(L)'
;MFVQPQTTETLIAQAVFITALAMMGFIYAGYPALMFALSHIFRRPVRRDDITPRVSVIIAAYNEERDIAAKLKNTLELDYPRDRMEIIVASDCSTDRTDEIVRGFGPKGVTLYRQPERFGKTIAQNRAVNVSSGDILIFSDATTMYEPDAIRKIVRSFADHEVGCVAGQLIYVDASSSAVGKGCSSYWGYEKFLKSCESRMGSLIGVSGCMYAVRRICHARLAGDMIDDFVIATEIHLQGLRTVYEPEAVAVEDTNHRSKDEFRMRVRVIKQTLSALRRYRQALNPFEHKMFAFQMITHKVLRYSIPFLLIAALIASGWASGAVDWLRFAFIGQLALYGVAVVGFVGERLKIKIGPLAIPYYFVLVSAASLVAFLKALYGETYIVWEPIRDAHNVNPSPETAASHDS
;
A
#
# COMPACT_ATOMS: atom_id res chain seq x y z
N MET A 1 11.87 47.45 23.40
CA MET A 1 11.65 46.63 22.19
C MET A 1 10.21 46.91 21.74
N PHE A 2 10.00 47.85 20.82
CA PHE A 2 8.64 48.16 20.36
C PHE A 2 8.14 47.03 19.48
N VAL A 3 7.11 46.33 19.96
CA VAL A 3 6.37 45.37 19.14
C VAL A 3 5.65 46.18 18.06
N GLN A 4 6.12 46.14 16.84
CA GLN A 4 5.40 46.74 15.72
C GLN A 4 4.02 46.10 15.62
N PRO A 5 2.93 46.88 15.41
CA PRO A 5 1.60 46.32 15.24
C PRO A 5 1.64 45.39 14.04
N GLN A 6 1.23 44.15 14.26
CA GLN A 6 1.17 43.14 13.20
C GLN A 6 0.13 43.57 12.15
N THR A 7 0.49 43.57 10.91
CA THR A 7 -0.46 43.84 9.83
C THR A 7 -1.45 42.70 9.67
N THR A 8 -2.62 42.97 9.12
CA THR A 8 -3.64 41.93 8.82
C THR A 8 -3.02 40.79 7.98
N GLU A 9 -2.14 41.14 7.04
CA GLU A 9 -1.45 40.15 6.18
C GLU A 9 -0.56 39.19 6.99
N THR A 10 0.20 39.70 7.97
CA THR A 10 1.06 38.87 8.82
C THR A 10 0.22 37.96 9.72
N LEU A 11 -0.94 38.41 10.20
CA LEU A 11 -1.87 37.55 10.97
C LEU A 11 -2.47 36.45 10.10
N ILE A 12 -2.85 36.75 8.86
CA ILE A 12 -3.32 35.73 7.89
C ILE A 12 -2.24 34.70 7.62
N ALA A 13 -0.99 35.13 7.36
CA ALA A 13 0.12 34.23 7.13
C ALA A 13 0.38 33.30 8.34
N GLN A 14 0.35 33.85 9.56
CA GLN A 14 0.45 33.03 10.79
C GLN A 14 -0.66 32.01 10.87
N ALA A 15 -1.92 32.41 10.64
CA ALA A 15 -3.08 31.51 10.68
C ALA A 15 -2.95 30.39 9.64
N VAL A 16 -2.58 30.71 8.41
CA VAL A 16 -2.35 29.71 7.34
C VAL A 16 -1.25 28.74 7.73
N PHE A 17 -0.12 29.22 8.22
CA PHE A 17 1.00 28.38 8.63
C PHE A 17 0.60 27.44 9.80
N ILE A 18 -0.02 27.99 10.85
CA ILE A 18 -0.46 27.23 12.03
C ILE A 18 -1.48 26.17 11.62
N THR A 19 -2.45 26.54 10.76
CA THR A 19 -3.47 25.60 10.26
C THR A 19 -2.83 24.46 9.46
N ALA A 20 -1.91 24.77 8.55
CA ALA A 20 -1.21 23.78 7.77
C ALA A 20 -0.40 22.81 8.67
N LEU A 21 0.33 23.36 9.65
CA LEU A 21 1.11 22.57 10.61
C LEU A 21 0.20 21.70 11.49
N ALA A 22 -0.90 22.28 12.00
CA ALA A 22 -1.87 21.54 12.83
C ALA A 22 -2.53 20.40 12.04
N MET A 23 -2.90 20.64 10.78
CA MET A 23 -3.44 19.57 9.90
C MET A 23 -2.41 18.47 9.64
N MET A 24 -1.16 18.81 9.34
CA MET A 24 -0.10 17.80 9.18
C MET A 24 0.14 17.03 10.46
N GLY A 25 0.19 17.72 11.62
CA GLY A 25 0.30 17.08 12.93
C GLY A 25 -0.89 16.16 13.24
N PHE A 26 -2.09 16.58 12.88
CA PHE A 26 -3.27 15.72 13.02
C PHE A 26 -3.17 14.47 12.13
N ILE A 27 -2.79 14.59 10.87
CA ILE A 27 -2.70 13.47 9.93
C ILE A 27 -1.67 12.43 10.39
N TYR A 28 -0.49 12.85 10.86
CA TYR A 28 0.60 11.93 11.20
C TYR A 28 0.66 11.50 12.67
N ALA A 29 0.12 12.28 13.59
CA ALA A 29 0.14 11.98 15.02
C ALA A 29 -1.27 11.93 15.62
N GLY A 30 -2.10 12.92 15.38
CA GLY A 30 -3.45 13.03 15.95
C GLY A 30 -4.37 11.88 15.51
N TYR A 31 -4.42 11.60 14.21
CA TYR A 31 -5.24 10.50 13.69
C TYR A 31 -4.79 9.13 14.20
N PRO A 32 -3.51 8.73 14.17
CA PRO A 32 -3.07 7.48 14.77
C PRO A 32 -3.38 7.37 16.26
N ALA A 33 -3.16 8.44 17.03
CA ALA A 33 -3.47 8.48 18.45
C ALA A 33 -4.99 8.33 18.70
N LEU A 34 -5.81 9.00 17.88
CA LEU A 34 -7.26 8.86 17.93
C LEU A 34 -7.70 7.43 17.58
N MET A 35 -7.16 6.84 16.50
CA MET A 35 -7.47 5.46 16.11
C MET A 35 -7.03 4.47 17.19
N PHE A 36 -5.88 4.68 17.80
CA PHE A 36 -5.42 3.87 18.93
C PHE A 36 -6.41 3.94 20.09
N ALA A 37 -6.77 5.13 20.55
CA ALA A 37 -7.72 5.31 21.64
C ALA A 37 -9.08 4.69 21.35
N LEU A 38 -9.65 5.00 20.16
CA LEU A 38 -10.95 4.48 19.75
C LEU A 38 -10.94 2.96 19.58
N SER A 39 -9.83 2.36 19.12
CA SER A 39 -9.70 0.90 18.96
C SER A 39 -9.72 0.14 20.29
N HIS A 40 -9.48 0.82 21.42
CA HIS A 40 -9.60 0.23 22.76
C HIS A 40 -11.00 0.40 23.33
N ILE A 41 -11.70 1.50 22.98
CA ILE A 41 -13.06 1.81 23.46
C ILE A 41 -14.12 1.05 22.66
N PHE A 42 -14.03 1.10 21.32
CA PHE A 42 -15.02 0.53 20.40
C PHE A 42 -14.50 -0.75 19.74
N ARG A 43 -14.16 -1.73 20.54
CA ARG A 43 -13.57 -2.98 20.05
C ARG A 43 -14.64 -3.89 19.44
N ARG A 44 -14.45 -4.30 18.20
CA ARG A 44 -15.26 -5.29 17.47
C ARG A 44 -14.41 -6.52 17.16
N PRO A 45 -14.39 -7.54 18.05
CA PRO A 45 -13.58 -8.73 17.83
C PRO A 45 -14.02 -9.47 16.56
N VAL A 46 -13.10 -10.20 15.96
CA VAL A 46 -13.35 -11.08 14.82
C VAL A 46 -13.35 -12.52 15.34
N ARG A 47 -14.39 -13.28 15.01
CA ARG A 47 -14.40 -14.71 15.29
C ARG A 47 -13.41 -15.40 14.37
N ARG A 48 -12.52 -16.21 14.96
CA ARG A 48 -11.52 -17.02 14.26
C ARG A 48 -11.66 -18.47 14.67
N ASP A 49 -11.79 -19.34 13.67
CA ASP A 49 -11.83 -20.78 13.88
C ASP A 49 -10.89 -21.46 12.88
N ASP A 50 -10.39 -22.64 13.21
CA ASP A 50 -9.58 -23.45 12.28
C ASP A 50 -10.49 -24.09 11.23
N ILE A 51 -10.72 -23.34 10.14
CA ILE A 51 -11.54 -23.76 9.01
C ILE A 51 -10.67 -23.97 7.78
N THR A 52 -11.07 -24.91 6.93
CA THR A 52 -10.38 -25.21 5.67
C THR A 52 -11.35 -25.14 4.48
N PRO A 53 -11.88 -23.94 4.13
CA PRO A 53 -12.72 -23.78 2.96
C PRO A 53 -11.95 -24.10 1.67
N ARG A 54 -12.65 -24.29 0.55
CA ARG A 54 -11.99 -24.32 -0.76
C ARG A 54 -11.42 -22.95 -1.08
N VAL A 55 -10.13 -22.89 -1.44
CA VAL A 55 -9.44 -21.64 -1.78
C VAL A 55 -8.92 -21.65 -3.22
N SER A 56 -8.99 -20.51 -3.89
CA SER A 56 -8.34 -20.27 -5.16
C SER A 56 -7.24 -19.22 -4.97
N VAL A 57 -5.99 -19.64 -5.09
CA VAL A 57 -4.83 -18.73 -5.07
C VAL A 57 -4.62 -18.19 -6.48
N ILE A 58 -4.90 -16.90 -6.67
CA ILE A 58 -4.78 -16.19 -7.95
C ILE A 58 -3.52 -15.34 -7.93
N ILE A 59 -2.53 -15.75 -8.72
CA ILE A 59 -1.23 -15.10 -8.83
C ILE A 59 -1.22 -14.26 -10.11
N ALA A 60 -1.15 -12.93 -9.98
CA ALA A 60 -1.00 -12.05 -11.13
C ALA A 60 0.44 -12.06 -11.63
N ALA A 61 0.63 -12.18 -12.94
CA ALA A 61 1.95 -12.21 -13.56
C ALA A 61 1.97 -11.44 -14.89
N TYR A 62 3.03 -10.64 -15.08
CA TYR A 62 3.38 -10.05 -16.36
C TYR A 62 4.90 -10.00 -16.51
N ASN A 63 5.45 -10.83 -17.37
CA ASN A 63 6.89 -10.95 -17.60
C ASN A 63 7.67 -11.23 -16.31
N GLU A 64 7.35 -12.25 -15.56
CA GLU A 64 7.90 -12.64 -14.27
C GLU A 64 8.75 -13.94 -14.37
N GLU A 65 9.46 -14.16 -15.51
CA GLU A 65 10.23 -15.39 -15.75
C GLU A 65 11.28 -15.68 -14.66
N ARG A 66 11.75 -14.63 -13.94
CA ARG A 66 12.75 -14.73 -12.87
C ARG A 66 12.14 -15.25 -11.56
N ASP A 67 10.94 -14.82 -11.23
CA ASP A 67 10.35 -14.98 -9.90
C ASP A 67 9.26 -16.04 -9.86
N ILE A 68 8.54 -16.25 -10.98
CA ILE A 68 7.35 -17.09 -11.02
C ILE A 68 7.62 -18.55 -10.60
N ALA A 69 8.79 -19.11 -10.95
CA ALA A 69 9.12 -20.48 -10.57
C ALA A 69 9.28 -20.64 -9.04
N ALA A 70 9.93 -19.66 -8.39
CA ALA A 70 10.11 -19.64 -6.94
C ALA A 70 8.76 -19.45 -6.25
N LYS A 71 7.92 -18.52 -6.75
CA LYS A 71 6.54 -18.28 -6.26
C LYS A 71 5.69 -19.55 -6.33
N LEU A 72 5.73 -20.28 -7.44
CA LEU A 72 4.94 -21.50 -7.59
C LEU A 72 5.42 -22.61 -6.66
N LYS A 73 6.74 -22.78 -6.46
CA LYS A 73 7.28 -23.71 -5.46
C LYS A 73 6.80 -23.32 -4.06
N ASN A 74 6.97 -22.07 -3.65
CA ASN A 74 6.50 -21.58 -2.36
C ASN A 74 5.01 -21.85 -2.16
N THR A 75 4.16 -21.53 -3.16
CA THR A 75 2.71 -21.76 -3.05
C THR A 75 2.35 -23.22 -2.98
N LEU A 76 3.09 -24.08 -3.66
CA LEU A 76 2.91 -25.54 -3.62
C LEU A 76 3.35 -26.17 -2.28
N GLU A 77 4.19 -25.54 -1.50
CA GLU A 77 4.72 -26.01 -0.21
C GLU A 77 3.92 -25.48 0.99
N LEU A 78 2.89 -24.65 0.76
CA LEU A 78 2.06 -24.11 1.84
C LEU A 78 1.28 -25.21 2.58
N ASP A 79 1.16 -25.05 3.90
CA ASP A 79 0.39 -25.93 4.77
C ASP A 79 -1.12 -25.69 4.59
N TYR A 80 -1.66 -26.26 3.52
CA TYR A 80 -3.10 -26.26 3.24
C TYR A 80 -3.51 -27.55 2.52
N PRO A 81 -4.72 -28.12 2.79
CA PRO A 81 -5.17 -29.33 2.12
C PRO A 81 -5.17 -29.19 0.59
N ARG A 82 -4.44 -30.07 -0.10
CA ARG A 82 -4.25 -30.01 -1.55
C ARG A 82 -5.54 -30.14 -2.35
N ASP A 83 -6.47 -30.95 -1.88
CA ASP A 83 -7.80 -31.15 -2.46
C ASP A 83 -8.72 -29.93 -2.27
N ARG A 84 -8.30 -28.96 -1.47
CA ARG A 84 -9.04 -27.73 -1.18
C ARG A 84 -8.36 -26.45 -1.66
N MET A 85 -7.22 -26.56 -2.34
CA MET A 85 -6.46 -25.43 -2.86
C MET A 85 -6.18 -25.59 -4.35
N GLU A 86 -6.74 -24.71 -5.16
CA GLU A 86 -6.34 -24.54 -6.56
C GLU A 86 -5.41 -23.34 -6.72
N ILE A 87 -4.50 -23.43 -7.68
CA ILE A 87 -3.50 -22.37 -7.99
C ILE A 87 -3.70 -21.95 -9.43
N ILE A 88 -3.99 -20.67 -9.64
CA ILE A 88 -4.21 -20.07 -10.96
C ILE A 88 -3.23 -18.92 -11.15
N VAL A 89 -2.43 -18.99 -12.20
CA VAL A 89 -1.60 -17.85 -12.62
C VAL A 89 -2.38 -17.06 -13.67
N ALA A 90 -2.69 -15.81 -13.34
CA ALA A 90 -3.34 -14.85 -14.23
C ALA A 90 -2.27 -14.06 -14.99
N SER A 91 -1.87 -14.55 -16.18
CA SER A 91 -0.87 -13.90 -17.04
C SER A 91 -1.51 -12.80 -17.89
N ASP A 92 -1.02 -11.56 -17.73
CA ASP A 92 -1.42 -10.38 -18.49
C ASP A 92 -0.69 -10.28 -19.84
N CYS A 93 -0.77 -11.35 -20.65
CA CYS A 93 -0.13 -11.44 -21.97
C CYS A 93 1.41 -11.33 -21.87
N SER A 94 2.06 -12.12 -20.99
CA SER A 94 3.52 -12.15 -20.86
C SER A 94 4.21 -12.48 -22.20
N THR A 95 5.34 -11.81 -22.45
CA THR A 95 6.14 -11.92 -23.68
C THR A 95 7.48 -12.61 -23.46
N ASP A 96 7.84 -12.88 -22.19
CA ASP A 96 9.03 -13.65 -21.78
C ASP A 96 8.65 -15.14 -21.55
N ARG A 97 9.48 -15.87 -20.83
CA ARG A 97 9.29 -17.30 -20.54
C ARG A 97 8.31 -17.58 -19.39
N THR A 98 7.63 -16.55 -18.84
CA THR A 98 6.69 -16.73 -17.71
C THR A 98 5.67 -17.82 -17.99
N ASP A 99 4.97 -17.73 -19.12
CA ASP A 99 3.89 -18.67 -19.49
C ASP A 99 4.41 -20.10 -19.72
N GLU A 100 5.62 -20.24 -20.31
CA GLU A 100 6.29 -21.53 -20.49
C GLU A 100 6.59 -22.18 -19.14
N ILE A 101 7.16 -21.41 -18.21
CA ILE A 101 7.49 -21.88 -16.86
C ILE A 101 6.23 -22.34 -16.14
N VAL A 102 5.16 -21.54 -16.17
CA VAL A 102 3.89 -21.89 -15.51
C VAL A 102 3.30 -23.19 -16.06
N ARG A 103 3.33 -23.39 -17.40
CA ARG A 103 2.86 -24.66 -18.01
C ARG A 103 3.65 -25.86 -17.52
N GLY A 104 4.93 -25.70 -17.22
CA GLY A 104 5.78 -26.74 -16.62
C GLY A 104 5.29 -27.21 -15.24
N PHE A 105 4.53 -26.37 -14.52
CA PHE A 105 3.89 -26.74 -13.24
C PHE A 105 2.49 -27.33 -13.39
N GLY A 106 1.94 -27.44 -14.61
CA GLY A 106 0.64 -28.04 -14.88
C GLY A 106 0.45 -29.44 -14.27
N PRO A 107 1.41 -30.38 -14.39
CA PRO A 107 1.34 -31.69 -13.75
C PRO A 107 1.26 -31.64 -12.21
N LYS A 108 1.62 -30.51 -11.60
CA LYS A 108 1.52 -30.26 -10.14
C LYS A 108 0.22 -29.58 -9.73
N GLY A 109 -0.74 -29.39 -10.67
CA GLY A 109 -2.05 -28.78 -10.39
C GLY A 109 -2.07 -27.24 -10.49
N VAL A 110 -1.09 -26.61 -11.17
CA VAL A 110 -1.11 -25.18 -11.46
C VAL A 110 -1.79 -24.92 -12.79
N THR A 111 -2.77 -24.03 -12.81
CA THR A 111 -3.50 -23.61 -14.02
C THR A 111 -2.97 -22.27 -14.52
N LEU A 112 -2.63 -22.19 -15.81
CA LEU A 112 -2.33 -20.92 -16.48
C LEU A 112 -3.61 -20.35 -17.10
N TYR A 113 -4.01 -19.17 -16.67
CA TYR A 113 -4.96 -18.33 -17.36
C TYR A 113 -4.21 -17.19 -18.06
N ARG A 114 -4.12 -17.21 -19.41
CA ARG A 114 -3.45 -16.18 -20.20
C ARG A 114 -4.44 -15.26 -20.85
N GLN A 115 -4.30 -13.95 -20.66
CA GLN A 115 -5.08 -12.95 -21.40
C GLN A 115 -4.65 -12.92 -22.88
N PRO A 116 -5.60 -12.68 -23.83
CA PRO A 116 -5.26 -12.58 -25.25
C PRO A 116 -4.41 -11.34 -25.55
N GLU A 117 -4.66 -10.25 -24.82
CA GLU A 117 -3.98 -8.97 -24.93
C GLU A 117 -3.70 -8.43 -23.54
N ARG A 118 -2.86 -7.39 -23.45
CA ARG A 118 -2.46 -6.74 -22.20
C ARG A 118 -3.53 -5.76 -21.74
N PHE A 119 -4.28 -6.12 -20.70
CA PHE A 119 -5.36 -5.31 -20.10
C PHE A 119 -5.08 -4.87 -18.66
N GLY A 120 -3.93 -5.24 -18.10
CA GLY A 120 -3.54 -4.91 -16.73
C GLY A 120 -3.93 -5.95 -15.70
N LYS A 121 -3.27 -5.85 -14.52
CA LYS A 121 -3.39 -6.78 -13.38
C LYS A 121 -4.84 -7.03 -12.98
N THR A 122 -5.60 -5.96 -12.73
CA THR A 122 -6.98 -6.03 -12.24
C THR A 122 -7.89 -6.83 -13.20
N ILE A 123 -7.73 -6.64 -14.50
CA ILE A 123 -8.52 -7.37 -15.50
C ILE A 123 -8.09 -8.84 -15.58
N ALA A 124 -6.77 -9.12 -15.47
CA ALA A 124 -6.26 -10.49 -15.42
C ALA A 124 -6.84 -11.25 -14.21
N GLN A 125 -6.83 -10.64 -13.04
CA GLN A 125 -7.41 -11.18 -11.81
C GLN A 125 -8.93 -11.41 -11.94
N ASN A 126 -9.70 -10.43 -12.42
CA ASN A 126 -11.14 -10.57 -12.65
C ASN A 126 -11.47 -11.77 -13.54
N ARG A 127 -10.69 -11.98 -14.60
CA ARG A 127 -10.91 -13.09 -15.55
C ARG A 127 -10.50 -14.43 -14.92
N ALA A 128 -9.42 -14.48 -14.14
CA ALA A 128 -9.02 -15.66 -13.42
C ALA A 128 -10.07 -16.08 -12.38
N VAL A 129 -10.75 -15.13 -11.73
CA VAL A 129 -11.89 -15.41 -10.84
C VAL A 129 -13.01 -16.16 -11.56
N ASN A 130 -13.29 -15.87 -12.83
CA ASN A 130 -14.36 -16.54 -13.58
C ASN A 130 -14.09 -18.03 -13.84
N VAL A 131 -12.82 -18.44 -13.87
CA VAL A 131 -12.41 -19.84 -14.08
C VAL A 131 -12.03 -20.57 -12.79
N SER A 132 -12.03 -19.86 -11.66
CA SER A 132 -11.72 -20.43 -10.35
C SER A 132 -12.95 -21.04 -9.67
N SER A 133 -12.76 -21.93 -8.69
CA SER A 133 -13.85 -22.70 -8.05
C SER A 133 -13.91 -22.57 -6.53
N GLY A 134 -12.86 -21.99 -5.88
CA GLY A 134 -12.78 -21.87 -4.42
C GLY A 134 -13.83 -20.93 -3.84
N ASP A 135 -14.26 -21.18 -2.62
CA ASP A 135 -15.21 -20.33 -1.87
C ASP A 135 -14.56 -19.02 -1.40
N ILE A 136 -13.23 -19.08 -1.21
CA ILE A 136 -12.39 -17.93 -0.85
C ILE A 136 -11.36 -17.73 -1.97
N LEU A 137 -11.27 -16.50 -2.44
CA LEU A 137 -10.29 -16.05 -3.41
C LEU A 137 -9.11 -15.41 -2.69
N ILE A 138 -7.89 -15.86 -2.98
CA ILE A 138 -6.66 -15.31 -2.40
C ILE A 138 -5.85 -14.69 -3.54
N PHE A 139 -5.56 -13.40 -3.44
CA PHE A 139 -4.82 -12.66 -4.46
C PHE A 139 -3.38 -12.44 -4.04
N SER A 140 -2.46 -12.68 -4.97
CA SER A 140 -1.02 -12.61 -4.76
C SER A 140 -0.30 -12.03 -5.97
N ASP A 141 0.85 -11.40 -5.72
CA ASP A 141 1.79 -11.04 -6.76
C ASP A 141 2.84 -12.15 -6.96
N ALA A 142 3.48 -12.18 -8.13
CA ALA A 142 4.48 -13.19 -8.49
C ALA A 142 5.78 -13.07 -7.67
N THR A 143 6.07 -11.88 -7.12
CA THR A 143 7.28 -11.59 -6.34
C THR A 143 7.12 -11.83 -4.84
N THR A 144 5.88 -12.03 -4.36
CA THR A 144 5.56 -12.13 -2.93
C THR A 144 5.63 -13.56 -2.44
N MET A 145 6.45 -13.88 -1.44
CA MET A 145 6.55 -15.20 -0.82
C MET A 145 5.71 -15.28 0.45
N TYR A 146 5.01 -16.39 0.64
CA TYR A 146 4.14 -16.63 1.78
C TYR A 146 4.83 -17.53 2.82
N GLU A 147 4.64 -17.22 4.10
CA GLU A 147 4.98 -18.14 5.18
C GLU A 147 4.15 -19.43 5.08
N PRO A 148 4.68 -20.57 5.55
CA PRO A 148 4.05 -21.88 5.34
C PRO A 148 2.59 -21.96 5.75
N ASP A 149 2.19 -21.34 6.86
CA ASP A 149 0.82 -21.39 7.43
C ASP A 149 -0.04 -20.16 7.05
N ALA A 150 0.46 -19.30 6.15
CA ALA A 150 -0.18 -18.02 5.82
C ALA A 150 -1.62 -18.18 5.32
N ILE A 151 -1.91 -19.23 4.50
CA ILE A 151 -3.27 -19.49 4.01
C ILE A 151 -4.19 -19.96 5.16
N ARG A 152 -3.73 -20.84 6.05
CA ARG A 152 -4.51 -21.21 7.24
C ARG A 152 -4.87 -20.01 8.09
N LYS A 153 -3.89 -19.12 8.31
CA LYS A 153 -4.07 -17.90 9.12
C LYS A 153 -5.07 -16.93 8.48
N ILE A 154 -4.98 -16.70 7.17
CA ILE A 154 -5.85 -15.71 6.51
C ILE A 154 -7.31 -16.22 6.42
N VAL A 155 -7.53 -17.52 6.22
CA VAL A 155 -8.88 -18.06 6.07
C VAL A 155 -9.65 -18.17 7.38
N ARG A 156 -8.97 -18.31 8.54
CA ARG A 156 -9.62 -18.48 9.84
C ARG A 156 -10.59 -17.38 10.22
N SER A 157 -10.33 -16.14 9.74
CA SER A 157 -11.19 -14.98 9.98
C SER A 157 -12.52 -15.04 9.23
N PHE A 158 -12.65 -15.92 8.22
CA PHE A 158 -13.91 -16.13 7.53
C PHE A 158 -14.89 -17.04 8.30
N ALA A 159 -14.53 -17.55 9.47
CA ALA A 159 -15.50 -18.12 10.41
C ALA A 159 -16.50 -17.07 10.92
N ASP A 160 -16.15 -15.79 10.83
CA ASP A 160 -17.03 -14.67 11.09
C ASP A 160 -17.80 -14.29 9.81
N HIS A 161 -19.12 -14.38 9.85
CA HIS A 161 -19.98 -14.09 8.68
C HIS A 161 -20.00 -12.61 8.30
N GLU A 162 -19.64 -11.71 9.22
CA GLU A 162 -19.50 -10.27 8.92
C GLU A 162 -18.22 -9.95 8.13
N VAL A 163 -17.27 -10.88 8.05
CA VAL A 163 -16.00 -10.69 7.35
C VAL A 163 -16.16 -11.08 5.88
N GLY A 164 -16.05 -10.10 4.99
CA GLY A 164 -16.07 -10.28 3.53
C GLY A 164 -14.68 -10.33 2.92
N CYS A 165 -13.71 -9.64 3.55
CA CYS A 165 -12.32 -9.58 3.08
C CYS A 165 -11.34 -9.62 4.25
N VAL A 166 -10.17 -10.22 4.03
CA VAL A 166 -9.07 -10.31 5.01
C VAL A 166 -7.78 -9.85 4.35
N ALA A 167 -7.11 -8.87 4.95
CA ALA A 167 -5.76 -8.42 4.55
C ALA A 167 -4.71 -9.17 5.37
N GLY A 168 -3.74 -9.78 4.72
CA GLY A 168 -2.56 -10.33 5.37
C GLY A 168 -1.52 -9.26 5.72
N GLN A 169 -0.51 -9.65 6.47
CA GLN A 169 0.65 -8.82 6.81
C GLN A 169 1.72 -8.94 5.74
N LEU A 170 2.09 -7.79 5.16
CA LEU A 170 3.25 -7.69 4.29
C LEU A 170 4.46 -7.25 5.10
N ILE A 171 5.57 -7.98 4.96
CA ILE A 171 6.89 -7.63 5.49
C ILE A 171 7.79 -7.33 4.30
N TYR A 172 8.29 -6.11 4.24
CA TYR A 172 9.31 -5.75 3.27
C TYR A 172 10.71 -6.05 3.81
N VAL A 173 11.49 -6.77 3.02
CA VAL A 173 12.90 -7.03 3.30
C VAL A 173 13.75 -6.13 2.42
N ASP A 174 14.65 -5.35 3.03
CA ASP A 174 15.61 -4.50 2.34
C ASP A 174 16.99 -5.15 2.38
N ALA A 175 17.26 -6.03 1.42
CA ALA A 175 18.57 -6.69 1.29
C ALA A 175 19.72 -5.70 1.04
N SER A 176 19.44 -4.50 0.51
CA SER A 176 20.45 -3.49 0.17
C SER A 176 20.71 -2.46 1.26
N SER A 177 19.89 -2.41 2.32
CA SER A 177 19.91 -1.35 3.35
C SER A 177 19.90 0.05 2.73
N SER A 178 19.13 0.24 1.68
CA SER A 178 19.01 1.50 0.96
C SER A 178 18.29 2.57 1.79
N ALA A 179 18.49 3.85 1.43
CA ALA A 179 17.77 4.95 2.09
C ALA A 179 16.25 4.86 1.84
N VAL A 180 15.88 4.50 0.63
CA VAL A 180 14.47 4.32 0.24
C VAL A 180 13.87 3.11 0.97
N GLY A 181 14.60 1.99 1.07
CA GLY A 181 14.17 0.81 1.79
C GLY A 181 13.93 1.08 3.29
N LYS A 182 14.81 1.85 3.95
CA LYS A 182 14.62 2.27 5.35
C LYS A 182 13.39 3.17 5.52
N GLY A 183 13.21 4.15 4.63
CA GLY A 183 12.04 5.02 4.62
C GLY A 183 10.74 4.21 4.39
N CYS A 184 10.77 3.28 3.47
CA CYS A 184 9.69 2.36 3.16
C CYS A 184 9.34 1.49 4.38
N SER A 185 10.33 0.87 5.03
CA SER A 185 10.11 0.03 6.22
C SER A 185 9.46 0.81 7.37
N SER A 186 9.90 2.05 7.62
CA SER A 186 9.31 2.93 8.64
C SER A 186 7.86 3.28 8.30
N TYR A 187 7.59 3.61 7.03
CA TYR A 187 6.26 3.87 6.53
C TYR A 187 5.33 2.66 6.72
N TRP A 188 5.78 1.46 6.39
CA TRP A 188 4.98 0.25 6.54
C TRP A 188 4.77 -0.15 8.00
N GLY A 189 5.71 0.16 8.90
CA GLY A 189 5.49 0.04 10.36
C GLY A 189 4.29 0.87 10.82
N TYR A 190 4.22 2.12 10.36
CA TYR A 190 3.10 3.03 10.61
C TYR A 190 1.78 2.52 9.99
N GLU A 191 1.80 2.03 8.75
CA GLU A 191 0.62 1.46 8.08
C GLU A 191 0.09 0.21 8.82
N LYS A 192 0.97 -0.70 9.25
CA LYS A 192 0.58 -1.89 10.03
C LYS A 192 -0.10 -1.51 11.34
N PHE A 193 0.44 -0.50 12.04
CA PHE A 193 -0.17 0.02 13.25
C PHE A 193 -1.59 0.55 13.00
N LEU A 194 -1.77 1.39 11.98
CA LEU A 194 -3.09 1.91 11.62
C LEU A 194 -4.06 0.80 11.21
N LYS A 195 -3.64 -0.13 10.36
CA LYS A 195 -4.46 -1.30 9.97
C LYS A 195 -4.92 -2.09 11.20
N SER A 196 -4.04 -2.30 12.17
CA SER A 196 -4.41 -2.99 13.41
C SER A 196 -5.47 -2.23 14.20
N CYS A 197 -5.36 -0.91 14.32
CA CYS A 197 -6.34 -0.09 15.04
C CYS A 197 -7.69 -0.05 14.28
N GLU A 198 -7.67 0.23 12.97
CA GLU A 198 -8.86 0.31 12.13
C GLU A 198 -9.63 -1.03 12.10
N SER A 199 -8.92 -2.15 11.92
CA SER A 199 -9.52 -3.49 11.94
C SER A 199 -10.20 -3.83 13.26
N ARG A 200 -9.59 -3.45 14.40
CA ARG A 200 -10.18 -3.66 15.73
C ARG A 200 -11.48 -2.91 15.92
N MET A 201 -11.64 -1.75 15.31
CA MET A 201 -12.84 -0.92 15.41
C MET A 201 -13.95 -1.36 14.45
N GLY A 202 -13.61 -1.98 13.35
CA GLY A 202 -14.63 -2.37 12.36
C GLY A 202 -14.05 -2.87 11.05
N SER A 203 -13.65 -1.97 10.17
CA SER A 203 -13.22 -2.31 8.83
C SER A 203 -12.01 -1.49 8.41
N LEU A 204 -11.13 -2.11 7.61
CA LEU A 204 -10.07 -1.43 6.88
C LEU A 204 -10.66 -0.67 5.68
N ILE A 205 -9.97 0.40 5.29
CA ILE A 205 -10.25 1.14 4.05
C ILE A 205 -9.40 0.68 2.86
N GLY A 206 -8.54 -0.30 3.05
CA GLY A 206 -7.69 -0.88 2.02
C GLY A 206 -6.88 -2.07 2.54
N VAL A 207 -6.48 -2.94 1.63
CA VAL A 207 -5.68 -4.14 1.92
C VAL A 207 -4.24 -3.98 1.42
N SER A 208 -3.48 -5.05 1.32
CA SER A 208 -2.19 -5.09 0.61
C SER A 208 -2.38 -5.94 -0.64
N GLY A 209 -2.15 -5.36 -1.81
CA GLY A 209 -2.42 -5.99 -3.11
C GLY A 209 -1.66 -7.30 -3.38
N CYS A 210 -0.63 -7.57 -2.58
CA CYS A 210 0.20 -8.77 -2.66
C CYS A 210 -0.29 -9.93 -1.77
N MET A 211 -1.19 -9.66 -0.79
CA MET A 211 -1.81 -10.70 0.05
C MET A 211 -3.12 -10.22 0.65
N TYR A 212 -4.22 -10.61 0.04
CA TYR A 212 -5.56 -10.47 0.62
C TYR A 212 -6.47 -11.62 0.16
N ALA A 213 -7.49 -11.87 0.94
CA ALA A 213 -8.48 -12.90 0.67
C ALA A 213 -9.89 -12.31 0.68
N VAL A 214 -10.78 -12.80 -0.19
CA VAL A 214 -12.16 -12.32 -0.33
C VAL A 214 -13.11 -13.50 -0.44
N ARG A 215 -14.27 -13.45 0.21
CA ARG A 215 -15.36 -14.40 -0.10
C ARG A 215 -15.73 -14.25 -1.58
N ARG A 216 -15.78 -15.35 -2.30
CA ARG A 216 -16.17 -15.34 -3.73
C ARG A 216 -17.49 -14.60 -3.96
N ILE A 217 -18.49 -14.88 -3.12
CA ILE A 217 -19.83 -14.26 -3.23
C ILE A 217 -19.79 -12.74 -3.04
N CYS A 218 -18.76 -12.21 -2.36
CA CYS A 218 -18.59 -10.78 -2.09
C CYS A 218 -17.64 -10.09 -3.09
N HIS A 219 -16.98 -10.87 -3.96
CA HIS A 219 -16.02 -10.32 -4.91
C HIS A 219 -16.73 -9.51 -5.99
N ALA A 220 -16.44 -8.21 -6.05
CA ALA A 220 -16.91 -7.31 -7.10
C ALA A 220 -15.92 -7.30 -8.28
N ARG A 221 -16.46 -7.19 -9.50
CA ARG A 221 -15.64 -7.02 -10.71
C ARG A 221 -15.08 -5.60 -10.75
N LEU A 222 -13.78 -5.46 -10.60
CA LEU A 222 -13.10 -4.18 -10.54
C LEU A 222 -12.76 -3.64 -11.94
N ALA A 223 -12.82 -2.31 -12.11
CA ALA A 223 -12.39 -1.70 -13.36
C ALA A 223 -10.85 -1.65 -13.48
N GLY A 224 -10.33 -1.76 -14.71
CA GLY A 224 -8.88 -1.90 -14.95
C GLY A 224 -8.03 -0.67 -14.62
N ASP A 225 -8.65 0.52 -14.55
CA ASP A 225 -8.01 1.79 -14.21
C ASP A 225 -7.95 2.07 -12.69
N MET A 226 -8.42 1.12 -11.87
CA MET A 226 -8.47 1.23 -10.42
C MET A 226 -7.48 0.30 -9.75
N ILE A 227 -7.01 0.72 -8.58
CA ILE A 227 -6.17 -0.10 -7.73
C ILE A 227 -7.04 -1.08 -6.93
N ASP A 228 -6.78 -2.36 -7.09
CA ASP A 228 -7.56 -3.47 -6.53
C ASP A 228 -7.59 -3.44 -4.99
N ASP A 229 -6.45 -3.20 -4.36
CA ASP A 229 -6.27 -3.25 -2.90
C ASP A 229 -7.07 -2.19 -2.13
N PHE A 230 -7.34 -1.03 -2.74
CA PHE A 230 -8.19 0.00 -2.15
C PHE A 230 -9.67 -0.25 -2.46
N VAL A 231 -9.98 -0.59 -3.71
CA VAL A 231 -11.38 -0.68 -4.17
C VAL A 231 -12.09 -1.87 -3.54
N ILE A 232 -11.41 -3.01 -3.38
CA ILE A 232 -12.05 -4.20 -2.79
C ILE A 232 -12.56 -3.95 -1.37
N ALA A 233 -11.79 -3.24 -0.53
CA ALA A 233 -12.22 -2.91 0.82
C ALA A 233 -13.46 -1.99 0.83
N THR A 234 -13.54 -1.06 -0.14
CA THR A 234 -14.69 -0.18 -0.31
C THR A 234 -15.92 -0.95 -0.77
N GLU A 235 -15.78 -1.85 -1.75
CA GLU A 235 -16.88 -2.72 -2.22
C GLU A 235 -17.42 -3.63 -1.11
N ILE A 236 -16.55 -4.22 -0.31
CA ILE A 236 -16.94 -5.02 0.85
C ILE A 236 -17.71 -4.19 1.87
N HIS A 237 -17.27 -2.97 2.14
CA HIS A 237 -17.96 -2.06 3.05
C HIS A 237 -19.36 -1.67 2.53
N LEU A 238 -19.50 -1.39 1.23
CA LEU A 238 -20.78 -1.05 0.61
C LEU A 238 -21.78 -2.23 0.62
N GLN A 239 -21.30 -3.47 0.71
CA GLN A 239 -22.11 -4.67 0.91
C GLN A 239 -22.49 -4.87 2.39
N GLY A 240 -22.12 -3.96 3.30
CA GLY A 240 -22.38 -4.07 4.73
C GLY A 240 -21.47 -5.02 5.49
N LEU A 241 -20.40 -5.49 4.84
CA LEU A 241 -19.42 -6.43 5.40
C LEU A 241 -18.14 -5.72 5.83
N ARG A 242 -17.27 -6.47 6.54
CA ARG A 242 -16.02 -5.96 7.09
C ARG A 242 -14.81 -6.46 6.29
N THR A 243 -13.84 -5.57 6.13
CA THR A 243 -12.47 -5.94 5.76
C THR A 243 -11.62 -5.90 7.01
N VAL A 244 -10.97 -7.01 7.36
CA VAL A 244 -10.20 -7.14 8.61
C VAL A 244 -8.73 -7.43 8.35
N TYR A 245 -7.88 -7.15 9.35
CA TYR A 245 -6.45 -7.41 9.29
C TYR A 245 -6.09 -8.67 10.06
N GLU A 246 -5.35 -9.56 9.40
CA GLU A 246 -4.81 -10.77 10.00
C GLU A 246 -3.27 -10.69 10.04
N PRO A 247 -2.70 -10.23 11.17
CA PRO A 247 -1.25 -10.00 11.27
C PRO A 247 -0.41 -11.28 11.29
N GLU A 248 -1.01 -12.44 11.55
CA GLU A 248 -0.32 -13.72 11.56
C GLU A 248 -0.24 -14.36 10.16
N ALA A 249 -1.05 -13.89 9.19
CA ALA A 249 -0.93 -14.30 7.80
C ALA A 249 0.17 -13.47 7.13
N VAL A 250 1.37 -14.00 7.08
CA VAL A 250 2.58 -13.27 6.69
C VAL A 250 2.97 -13.53 5.24
N ALA A 251 3.25 -12.45 4.54
CA ALA A 251 3.86 -12.43 3.22
C ALA A 251 5.13 -11.58 3.25
N VAL A 252 6.13 -11.99 2.51
CA VAL A 252 7.45 -11.33 2.42
C VAL A 252 7.70 -10.88 0.99
N GLU A 253 8.21 -9.67 0.82
CA GLU A 253 8.53 -9.09 -0.47
C GLU A 253 9.76 -8.18 -0.38
N ASP A 254 10.56 -8.13 -1.44
CA ASP A 254 11.70 -7.21 -1.51
C ASP A 254 11.22 -5.77 -1.75
N THR A 255 11.90 -4.80 -1.12
CA THR A 255 11.62 -3.38 -1.32
C THR A 255 12.20 -2.87 -2.64
N ASN A 256 11.62 -1.77 -3.16
CA ASN A 256 12.27 -1.00 -4.20
C ASN A 256 13.58 -0.37 -3.65
N HIS A 257 14.66 -0.57 -4.37
CA HIS A 257 15.98 -0.06 -3.96
C HIS A 257 16.31 1.32 -4.54
N ARG A 258 15.57 1.77 -5.57
CA ARG A 258 15.79 3.05 -6.26
C ARG A 258 14.64 4.02 -6.03
N SER A 259 14.96 5.24 -5.68
CA SER A 259 13.98 6.32 -5.48
C SER A 259 13.12 6.60 -6.72
N LYS A 260 13.71 6.48 -7.92
CA LYS A 260 12.99 6.67 -9.19
C LYS A 260 11.84 5.68 -9.36
N ASP A 261 12.06 4.43 -8.99
CA ASP A 261 11.08 3.35 -9.13
C ASP A 261 10.01 3.48 -8.06
N GLU A 262 10.40 3.76 -6.82
CA GLU A 262 9.47 4.07 -5.72
C GLU A 262 8.59 5.28 -6.06
N PHE A 263 9.19 6.37 -6.58
CA PHE A 263 8.46 7.57 -6.99
C PHE A 263 7.41 7.24 -8.06
N ARG A 264 7.78 6.51 -9.11
CA ARG A 264 6.87 6.10 -10.19
C ARG A 264 5.72 5.25 -9.65
N MET A 265 6.05 4.28 -8.78
CA MET A 265 5.06 3.43 -8.13
C MET A 265 4.08 4.28 -7.30
N ARG A 266 4.58 5.22 -6.49
CA ARG A 266 3.74 6.10 -5.67
C ARG A 266 2.84 6.99 -6.50
N VAL A 267 3.35 7.60 -7.58
CA VAL A 267 2.54 8.40 -8.51
C VAL A 267 1.39 7.56 -9.09
N ARG A 268 1.68 6.33 -9.53
CA ARG A 268 0.66 5.42 -10.06
C ARG A 268 -0.39 5.07 -9.02
N VAL A 269 0.05 4.58 -7.85
CA VAL A 269 -0.84 4.16 -6.75
C VAL A 269 -1.76 5.30 -6.31
N ILE A 270 -1.20 6.49 -6.07
CA ILE A 270 -1.98 7.65 -5.62
C ILE A 270 -2.98 8.06 -6.70
N LYS A 271 -2.57 8.10 -7.96
CA LYS A 271 -3.46 8.48 -9.05
C LYS A 271 -4.62 7.48 -9.22
N GLN A 272 -4.34 6.17 -9.19
CA GLN A 272 -5.38 5.14 -9.26
C GLN A 272 -6.32 5.21 -8.05
N THR A 273 -5.78 5.54 -6.85
CA THR A 273 -6.60 5.77 -5.66
C THR A 273 -7.49 7.01 -5.82
N LEU A 274 -6.98 8.12 -6.40
CA LEU A 274 -7.79 9.32 -6.66
C LEU A 274 -8.92 9.02 -7.65
N SER A 275 -8.68 8.23 -8.69
CA SER A 275 -9.71 7.76 -9.62
C SER A 275 -10.78 6.94 -8.91
N ALA A 276 -10.36 6.03 -8.03
CA ALA A 276 -11.26 5.22 -7.22
C ALA A 276 -12.08 6.08 -6.23
N LEU A 277 -11.47 7.03 -5.52
CA LEU A 277 -12.16 7.96 -4.62
C LEU A 277 -13.23 8.77 -5.35
N ARG A 278 -12.95 9.21 -6.59
CA ARG A 278 -13.93 9.93 -7.41
C ARG A 278 -15.13 9.03 -7.78
N ARG A 279 -14.88 7.78 -8.13
CA ARG A 279 -15.93 6.82 -8.50
C ARG A 279 -16.76 6.41 -7.30
N TYR A 280 -16.12 6.17 -6.16
CA TYR A 280 -16.75 5.75 -4.90
C TYR A 280 -16.99 6.92 -3.93
N ARG A 281 -17.22 8.14 -4.48
CA ARG A 281 -17.43 9.36 -3.67
C ARG A 281 -18.55 9.23 -2.64
N GLN A 282 -19.54 8.39 -2.89
CA GLN A 282 -20.60 8.08 -1.92
C GLN A 282 -20.04 7.53 -0.60
N ALA A 283 -19.00 6.71 -0.64
CA ALA A 283 -18.37 6.16 0.57
C ALA A 283 -17.66 7.22 1.44
N LEU A 284 -17.48 8.44 0.92
CA LEU A 284 -16.96 9.59 1.67
C LEU A 284 -18.07 10.33 2.47
N ASN A 285 -19.34 9.94 2.34
CA ASN A 285 -20.43 10.56 3.08
C ASN A 285 -20.39 10.14 4.56
N PRO A 286 -20.04 11.05 5.51
CA PRO A 286 -19.90 10.69 6.91
C PRO A 286 -21.25 10.40 7.60
N PHE A 287 -22.35 10.84 7.03
CA PHE A 287 -23.68 10.56 7.58
C PHE A 287 -24.14 9.13 7.31
N GLU A 288 -23.73 8.56 6.16
CA GLU A 288 -24.07 7.19 5.77
C GLU A 288 -23.01 6.19 6.24
N HIS A 289 -21.73 6.49 6.01
CA HIS A 289 -20.61 5.56 6.22
C HIS A 289 -19.78 5.85 7.48
N LYS A 290 -20.17 6.89 8.26
CA LYS A 290 -19.64 7.19 9.61
C LYS A 290 -18.10 7.04 9.71
N MET A 291 -17.66 6.06 10.51
CA MET A 291 -16.24 5.84 10.77
C MET A 291 -15.45 5.46 9.51
N PHE A 292 -16.04 4.69 8.59
CA PHE A 292 -15.37 4.33 7.34
C PHE A 292 -15.09 5.56 6.47
N ALA A 293 -16.06 6.48 6.35
CA ALA A 293 -15.86 7.74 5.64
C ALA A 293 -14.80 8.62 6.33
N PHE A 294 -14.82 8.70 7.66
CA PHE A 294 -13.82 9.44 8.43
C PHE A 294 -12.40 8.89 8.20
N GLN A 295 -12.23 7.56 8.28
CA GLN A 295 -10.97 6.88 7.98
C GLN A 295 -10.54 7.17 6.54
N MET A 296 -11.43 7.03 5.56
CA MET A 296 -11.15 7.27 4.14
C MET A 296 -10.71 8.72 3.87
N ILE A 297 -11.39 9.70 4.47
CA ILE A 297 -11.04 11.11 4.35
C ILE A 297 -9.67 11.36 4.98
N THR A 298 -9.45 10.92 6.21
CA THR A 298 -8.23 11.26 6.95
C THR A 298 -7.02 10.48 6.43
N HIS A 299 -7.16 9.17 6.26
CA HIS A 299 -6.05 8.29 5.92
C HIS A 299 -5.68 8.33 4.41
N LYS A 300 -6.60 8.77 3.54
CA LYS A 300 -6.33 8.87 2.10
C LYS A 300 -6.40 10.31 1.59
N VAL A 301 -7.56 10.98 1.70
CA VAL A 301 -7.75 12.30 1.09
C VAL A 301 -6.83 13.34 1.73
N LEU A 302 -6.86 13.51 3.06
CA LEU A 302 -6.02 14.50 3.75
C LEU A 302 -4.52 14.17 3.64
N ARG A 303 -4.17 12.90 3.67
CA ARG A 303 -2.77 12.48 3.53
C ARG A 303 -2.21 12.79 2.14
N TYR A 304 -3.00 12.59 1.09
CA TYR A 304 -2.58 12.95 -0.26
C TYR A 304 -2.56 14.46 -0.49
N SER A 305 -3.23 15.26 0.35
CA SER A 305 -3.20 16.72 0.30
C SER A 305 -1.97 17.36 0.98
N ILE A 306 -1.11 16.59 1.64
CA ILE A 306 0.12 17.06 2.32
C ILE A 306 0.98 18.01 1.46
N PRO A 307 1.27 17.77 0.17
CA PRO A 307 2.09 18.68 -0.62
C PRO A 307 1.49 20.08 -0.72
N PHE A 308 0.17 20.22 -0.74
CA PHE A 308 -0.50 21.52 -0.75
C PHE A 308 -0.36 22.24 0.59
N LEU A 309 -0.42 21.51 1.71
CA LEU A 309 -0.16 22.04 3.06
C LEU A 309 1.29 22.51 3.21
N LEU A 310 2.24 21.73 2.67
CA LEU A 310 3.66 22.11 2.65
C LEU A 310 3.91 23.39 1.81
N ILE A 311 3.27 23.51 0.65
CA ILE A 311 3.36 24.70 -0.19
C ILE A 311 2.73 25.90 0.53
N ALA A 312 1.55 25.75 1.11
CA ALA A 312 0.87 26.82 1.85
C ALA A 312 1.72 27.29 3.05
N ALA A 313 2.30 26.36 3.81
CA ALA A 313 3.19 26.66 4.92
C ALA A 313 4.46 27.40 4.46
N LEU A 314 5.06 26.98 3.33
CA LEU A 314 6.25 27.63 2.77
C LEU A 314 5.96 29.08 2.34
N ILE A 315 4.86 29.27 1.61
CA ILE A 315 4.47 30.61 1.15
C ILE A 315 4.16 31.51 2.35
N ALA A 316 3.37 31.02 3.32
CA ALA A 316 2.97 31.81 4.48
C ALA A 316 4.17 32.18 5.37
N SER A 317 5.08 31.22 5.66
CA SER A 317 6.26 31.48 6.45
C SER A 317 7.26 32.39 5.72
N GLY A 318 7.44 32.20 4.42
CA GLY A 318 8.32 33.05 3.60
C GLY A 318 7.82 34.49 3.51
N TRP A 319 6.51 34.70 3.28
CA TRP A 319 5.88 36.01 3.21
C TRP A 319 6.07 36.81 4.50
N ALA A 320 5.83 36.21 5.66
CA ALA A 320 5.88 36.88 6.95
C ALA A 320 7.26 36.80 7.63
N SER A 321 8.26 36.19 7.02
CA SER A 321 9.61 35.97 7.59
C SER A 321 10.35 37.25 7.96
N GLY A 322 10.06 38.37 7.29
CA GLY A 322 10.65 39.66 7.57
C GLY A 322 10.03 40.39 8.77
N ALA A 323 8.78 40.07 9.12
CA ALA A 323 8.00 40.70 10.16
C ALA A 323 7.83 39.88 11.44
N VAL A 324 7.96 38.54 11.34
CA VAL A 324 7.66 37.59 12.44
C VAL A 324 8.82 36.61 12.58
N ASP A 325 9.61 36.73 13.65
CA ASP A 325 10.85 35.97 13.84
C ASP A 325 10.63 34.44 13.84
N TRP A 326 9.62 33.96 14.54
CA TRP A 326 9.38 32.50 14.58
C TRP A 326 8.99 31.92 13.23
N LEU A 327 8.31 32.70 12.34
CA LEU A 327 8.03 32.29 10.96
C LEU A 327 9.30 32.28 10.11
N ARG A 328 10.27 33.18 10.36
CA ARG A 328 11.59 33.13 9.73
C ARG A 328 12.30 31.82 10.05
N PHE A 329 12.31 31.43 11.33
CA PHE A 329 12.91 30.15 11.73
C PHE A 329 12.16 28.96 11.13
N ALA A 330 10.83 29.01 11.08
CA ALA A 330 10.00 27.98 10.43
C ALA A 330 10.30 27.87 8.92
N PHE A 331 10.43 29.00 8.23
CA PHE A 331 10.81 29.06 6.81
C PHE A 331 12.18 28.44 6.57
N ILE A 332 13.20 28.86 7.35
CA ILE A 332 14.55 28.28 7.28
C ILE A 332 14.52 26.78 7.57
N GLY A 333 13.78 26.33 8.58
CA GLY A 333 13.63 24.91 8.92
C GLY A 333 13.00 24.11 7.78
N GLN A 334 12.01 24.67 7.09
CA GLN A 334 11.38 24.01 5.94
C GLN A 334 12.33 23.97 4.72
N LEU A 335 13.10 25.04 4.47
CA LEU A 335 14.15 25.02 3.44
C LEU A 335 15.24 23.98 3.77
N ALA A 336 15.63 23.87 5.05
CA ALA A 336 16.57 22.83 5.48
C ALA A 336 16.03 21.41 5.26
N LEU A 337 14.72 21.17 5.50
CA LEU A 337 14.08 19.90 5.18
C LEU A 337 14.21 19.54 3.69
N TYR A 338 13.97 20.53 2.80
CA TYR A 338 14.13 20.31 1.35
C TYR A 338 15.60 20.13 0.97
N GLY A 339 16.52 20.86 1.61
CA GLY A 339 17.97 20.67 1.45
C GLY A 339 18.40 19.24 1.82
N VAL A 340 17.90 18.71 2.94
CA VAL A 340 18.11 17.31 3.34
C VAL A 340 17.59 16.34 2.29
N ALA A 341 16.44 16.60 1.70
CA ALA A 341 15.89 15.75 0.63
C ALA A 341 16.79 15.77 -0.62
N VAL A 342 17.33 16.92 -0.99
CA VAL A 342 18.30 17.04 -2.11
C VAL A 342 19.59 16.27 -1.79
N VAL A 343 20.14 16.43 -0.57
CA VAL A 343 21.32 15.68 -0.12
C VAL A 343 21.03 14.18 -0.16
N GLY A 344 19.84 13.74 0.26
CA GLY A 344 19.40 12.33 0.19
C GLY A 344 19.38 11.82 -1.25
N PHE A 345 18.83 12.59 -2.17
CA PHE A 345 18.78 12.24 -3.59
C PHE A 345 20.19 12.15 -4.23
N VAL A 346 21.06 13.09 -3.92
CA VAL A 346 22.45 13.07 -4.41
C VAL A 346 23.24 11.91 -3.79
N GLY A 347 23.08 11.70 -2.48
CA GLY A 347 23.72 10.61 -1.76
C GLY A 347 23.33 9.24 -2.33
N GLU A 348 22.06 9.02 -2.67
CA GLU A 348 21.62 7.79 -3.36
C GLU A 348 22.33 7.61 -4.70
N ARG A 349 22.44 8.67 -5.51
CA ARG A 349 23.16 8.61 -6.80
C ARG A 349 24.64 8.29 -6.64
N LEU A 350 25.24 8.79 -5.57
CA LEU A 350 26.65 8.55 -5.24
C LEU A 350 26.85 7.25 -4.44
N LYS A 351 25.79 6.48 -4.18
CA LYS A 351 25.78 5.23 -3.37
C LYS A 351 26.28 5.45 -1.93
N ILE A 352 26.07 6.64 -1.38
CA ILE A 352 26.43 7.01 0.00
C ILE A 352 25.27 6.66 0.92
N LYS A 353 25.54 5.96 2.04
CA LYS A 353 24.52 5.67 3.06
C LYS A 353 24.17 6.93 3.84
N ILE A 354 22.94 7.43 3.70
CA ILE A 354 22.47 8.68 4.32
C ILE A 354 21.86 8.50 5.71
N GLY A 355 21.82 7.28 6.25
CA GLY A 355 21.41 6.97 7.62
C GLY A 355 20.06 7.58 8.02
N PRO A 356 20.00 8.41 9.11
CA PRO A 356 18.75 9.02 9.60
C PRO A 356 18.06 9.98 8.61
N LEU A 357 18.82 10.54 7.66
CA LEU A 357 18.27 11.46 6.64
C LEU A 357 17.33 10.74 5.64
N ALA A 358 17.30 9.41 5.68
CA ALA A 358 16.40 8.60 4.84
C ALA A 358 14.92 8.91 5.07
N ILE A 359 14.49 9.14 6.32
CA ILE A 359 13.08 9.40 6.66
C ILE A 359 12.60 10.74 6.09
N PRO A 360 13.23 11.90 6.34
CA PRO A 360 12.82 13.15 5.75
C PRO A 360 12.96 13.16 4.21
N TYR A 361 13.97 12.49 3.67
CA TYR A 361 14.09 12.30 2.23
C TYR A 361 12.87 11.57 1.64
N TYR A 362 12.51 10.42 2.22
CA TYR A 362 11.35 9.63 1.79
C TYR A 362 10.03 10.39 1.93
N PHE A 363 9.87 11.18 3.02
CA PHE A 363 8.70 12.04 3.21
C PHE A 363 8.53 13.05 2.08
N VAL A 364 9.61 13.74 1.69
CA VAL A 364 9.57 14.72 0.59
C VAL A 364 9.32 14.00 -0.74
N LEU A 365 9.94 12.85 -0.98
CA LEU A 365 9.75 12.03 -2.18
C LEU A 365 8.27 11.63 -2.35
N VAL A 366 7.63 11.10 -1.32
CA VAL A 366 6.22 10.69 -1.36
C VAL A 366 5.30 11.89 -1.51
N SER A 367 5.62 13.03 -0.86
CA SER A 367 4.86 14.28 -1.01
C SER A 367 4.94 14.80 -2.44
N ALA A 368 6.12 14.81 -3.06
CA ALA A 368 6.30 15.19 -4.46
C ALA A 368 5.55 14.23 -5.41
N ALA A 369 5.58 12.92 -5.14
CA ALA A 369 4.82 11.94 -5.90
C ALA A 369 3.30 12.20 -5.81
N SER A 370 2.80 12.60 -4.63
CA SER A 370 1.39 12.97 -4.45
C SER A 370 1.02 14.19 -5.29
N LEU A 371 1.86 15.22 -5.29
CA LEU A 371 1.63 16.42 -6.11
C LEU A 371 1.56 16.08 -7.61
N VAL A 372 2.54 15.30 -8.09
CA VAL A 372 2.57 14.86 -9.50
C VAL A 372 1.35 14.01 -9.84
N ALA A 373 0.91 13.12 -8.93
CA ALA A 373 -0.30 12.32 -9.12
C ALA A 373 -1.56 13.18 -9.25
N PHE A 374 -1.69 14.24 -8.43
CA PHE A 374 -2.80 15.19 -8.54
C PHE A 374 -2.78 15.93 -9.88
N LEU A 375 -1.63 16.45 -10.29
CA LEU A 375 -1.50 17.13 -11.58
C LEU A 375 -1.89 16.21 -12.74
N LYS A 376 -1.38 14.98 -12.76
CA LYS A 376 -1.73 13.98 -13.78
C LYS A 376 -3.23 13.60 -13.76
N ALA A 377 -3.84 13.56 -12.57
CA ALA A 377 -5.28 13.33 -12.44
C ALA A 377 -6.12 14.49 -13.02
N LEU A 378 -5.67 15.74 -12.86
CA LEU A 378 -6.31 16.92 -13.46
C LEU A 378 -6.22 16.91 -14.99
N TYR A 379 -5.11 16.44 -15.56
CA TYR A 379 -4.92 16.31 -17.01
C TYR A 379 -5.60 15.07 -17.62
N GLY A 380 -6.32 14.26 -16.82
CA GLY A 380 -7.10 13.13 -17.32
C GLY A 380 -6.27 11.92 -17.80
N GLU A 381 -4.97 11.85 -17.47
CA GLU A 381 -4.16 10.67 -17.81
C GLU A 381 -4.76 9.42 -17.15
N THR A 382 -4.78 8.26 -17.82
CA THR A 382 -5.23 6.97 -17.27
C THR A 382 -4.07 5.97 -17.23
N TYR A 383 -3.94 5.21 -16.13
CA TYR A 383 -2.98 4.11 -16.01
C TYR A 383 -3.76 2.79 -15.94
N ILE A 384 -3.87 2.10 -17.07
CA ILE A 384 -4.55 0.79 -17.17
C ILE A 384 -3.51 -0.33 -17.04
N VAL A 385 -2.32 -0.10 -17.59
CA VAL A 385 -1.29 -1.12 -17.73
C VAL A 385 -0.25 -1.00 -16.62
N TRP A 386 0.04 -2.11 -15.95
CA TRP A 386 1.06 -2.23 -14.92
C TRP A 386 2.38 -2.71 -15.53
N GLU A 387 3.48 -2.05 -15.18
CA GLU A 387 4.82 -2.52 -15.49
C GLU A 387 5.52 -2.92 -14.20
N PRO A 388 5.98 -4.17 -14.07
CA PRO A 388 6.76 -4.59 -12.92
C PRO A 388 8.07 -3.82 -12.88
N ILE A 389 8.42 -3.36 -11.68
CA ILE A 389 9.70 -2.71 -11.44
C ILE A 389 10.73 -3.84 -11.29
N ARG A 390 11.72 -3.85 -12.18
CA ARG A 390 12.77 -4.88 -12.19
C ARG A 390 14.10 -4.24 -11.86
N ASP A 391 14.70 -4.65 -10.75
CA ASP A 391 16.11 -4.36 -10.49
C ASP A 391 16.99 -5.30 -11.32
N ALA A 392 17.98 -4.72 -12.02
CA ALA A 392 18.94 -5.46 -12.83
C ALA A 392 19.93 -6.32 -12.00
N HIS A 393 19.77 -6.36 -10.67
CA HIS A 393 20.77 -6.93 -9.73
C HIS A 393 20.15 -7.80 -8.61
N ASN A 394 19.21 -8.70 -8.91
CA ASN A 394 18.99 -9.81 -7.99
C ASN A 394 19.77 -11.04 -8.46
N VAL A 395 21.04 -11.07 -8.06
CA VAL A 395 21.81 -12.32 -7.96
C VAL A 395 21.20 -13.09 -6.79
N ASN A 396 20.69 -14.30 -7.04
CA ASN A 396 20.21 -15.22 -6.02
C ASN A 396 21.13 -15.23 -4.79
N PRO A 397 20.61 -15.13 -3.56
CA PRO A 397 21.39 -15.55 -2.41
C PRO A 397 21.60 -17.06 -2.54
N SER A 398 22.85 -17.46 -2.63
CA SER A 398 23.25 -18.88 -2.53
C SER A 398 22.80 -19.43 -1.17
N PRO A 399 22.43 -20.73 -1.06
CA PRO A 399 21.87 -21.35 0.16
C PRO A 399 22.83 -21.43 1.35
N GLU A 400 24.01 -20.84 1.28
CA GLU A 400 25.07 -21.01 2.30
C GLU A 400 25.02 -20.02 3.49
N THR A 401 24.10 -19.02 3.50
CA THR A 401 24.07 -18.03 4.59
C THR A 401 23.02 -18.28 5.68
N ALA A 402 22.28 -19.38 5.60
CA ALA A 402 21.28 -19.75 6.61
C ALA A 402 21.83 -20.60 7.79
N ALA A 403 23.10 -20.95 7.80
CA ALA A 403 23.69 -21.87 8.79
C ALA A 403 24.59 -21.23 9.85
N SER A 404 24.61 -19.92 10.06
CA SER A 404 25.55 -19.27 10.98
C SER A 404 24.90 -18.36 12.06
N HIS A 405 23.69 -18.68 12.53
CA HIS A 405 23.09 -18.03 13.70
C HIS A 405 22.52 -19.03 14.71
N ASP A 406 23.29 -20.10 15.01
CA ASP A 406 23.15 -20.91 16.20
C ASP A 406 24.54 -21.25 16.73
N SER A 407 25.14 -20.35 17.49
CA SER A 407 26.17 -20.63 18.49
C SER A 407 26.31 -19.43 19.41
#